data_cf6c4c52f9d40877a136367a15d462e1
#
_entry.id   cf6c4c52f9d40877a136367a15d462e1
#
_cell.length_a   1.000
_cell.length_b   1.000
_cell.length_c   1.000
_cell.angle_alpha   90.00
_cell.angle_beta   90.00
_cell.angle_gamma   90.00
#
_symmetry.space_group_name_H-M   'P 1'
#
loop_
_entity.id
_entity.type
_entity.pdbx_description
1 polymer ?
#
loop_
_entity_poly.entity_id
_entity_poly.type
_entity_poly.pdbx_seq_one_letter_code
_entity_poly.pdbx_strand_id
1 'polypeptide(L)'
;MKKIISFILGSLVALTMSISVANSAANEVRVAYFLEWPSPNLEDMQKKNFAKALGVPVKWTNFTNGGAMTDAMLAGDIDISYSQGLVPFINAVKSKAPIKLVDIAMEYGMGGTTCVTSNASGITKANATELEGKKVAVPLGTMAEYVFDESMKVVGADRNKMDIIQMDPEEGAAALVSGDVVMACLFGGNS
;
A
#
# COMPACT_ATOMS: atom_id res chain seq x y z
N MET A 1 86.18 7.72 13.82
CA MET A 1 85.05 7.59 12.91
C MET A 1 83.78 7.22 13.76
N LYS A 2 83.03 8.20 14.17
CA LYS A 2 81.87 8.00 15.04
C LYS A 2 80.64 7.99 14.19
N LYS A 3 79.84 6.89 14.17
CA LYS A 3 78.52 6.80 13.50
C LYS A 3 77.51 7.30 14.46
N ILE A 4 76.74 8.35 14.04
CA ILE A 4 75.67 8.89 14.75
C ILE A 4 74.41 8.14 14.21
N ILE A 5 73.72 7.41 15.09
CA ILE A 5 72.43 6.76 14.79
C ILE A 5 71.37 7.72 15.23
N SER A 6 70.62 8.27 14.25
CA SER A 6 69.46 9.15 14.48
C SER A 6 68.21 8.28 14.68
N PHE A 7 67.67 8.31 15.86
CA PHE A 7 66.36 7.71 16.18
C PHE A 7 65.24 8.71 15.74
N ILE A 8 64.46 8.33 14.73
CA ILE A 8 63.26 9.05 14.36
C ILE A 8 62.10 8.40 15.12
N LEU A 9 61.60 9.12 16.13
CA LEU A 9 60.41 8.75 16.88
C LEU A 9 59.18 9.19 16.07
N GLY A 10 58.60 8.24 15.34
CA GLY A 10 57.34 8.47 14.61
C GLY A 10 56.16 8.47 15.58
N SER A 11 55.57 9.63 15.87
CA SER A 11 54.35 9.76 16.62
C SER A 11 53.16 9.36 15.73
N LEU A 12 52.62 8.18 15.99
CA LEU A 12 51.38 7.69 15.35
C LEU A 12 50.17 8.39 16.05
N VAL A 13 49.70 9.48 15.49
CA VAL A 13 48.44 10.12 15.92
C VAL A 13 47.30 9.28 15.38
N ALA A 14 46.74 8.43 16.21
CA ALA A 14 45.50 7.72 15.91
C ALA A 14 44.34 8.72 15.92
N LEU A 15 43.90 9.14 14.73
CA LEU A 15 42.73 9.97 14.53
C LEU A 15 41.49 9.07 14.71
N THR A 16 40.97 8.99 15.93
CA THR A 16 39.68 8.35 16.19
C THR A 16 38.56 9.24 15.62
N MET A 17 38.15 8.96 14.39
CA MET A 17 36.90 9.50 13.85
C MET A 17 35.76 8.91 14.66
N SER A 18 35.26 9.65 15.65
CA SER A 18 34.00 9.40 16.28
C SER A 18 32.92 9.68 15.23
N ILE A 19 32.40 8.60 14.60
CA ILE A 19 31.19 8.69 13.78
C ILE A 19 30.07 8.94 14.78
N SER A 20 29.78 10.22 15.05
CA SER A 20 28.53 10.61 15.69
C SER A 20 27.44 10.26 14.70
N VAL A 21 26.74 9.13 14.92
CA VAL A 21 25.45 8.90 14.31
C VAL A 21 24.56 10.01 14.88
N ALA A 22 24.48 11.12 14.17
CA ALA A 22 23.51 12.15 14.46
C ALA A 22 22.15 11.49 14.25
N ASN A 23 21.51 11.12 15.37
CA ASN A 23 20.12 10.79 15.40
C ASN A 23 19.37 12.10 15.13
N SER A 24 19.31 12.53 13.85
CA SER A 24 18.51 13.68 13.47
C SER A 24 17.08 13.29 13.76
N ALA A 25 16.51 13.87 14.82
CA ALA A 25 15.09 13.81 15.03
C ALA A 25 14.42 14.19 13.71
N ALA A 26 13.52 13.36 13.22
CA ALA A 26 12.82 13.63 11.96
C ALA A 26 12.15 15.01 12.07
N ASN A 27 12.39 15.89 11.10
CA ASN A 27 11.78 17.21 11.09
C ASN A 27 10.25 17.15 10.84
N GLU A 28 9.78 16.04 10.32
CA GLU A 28 8.36 15.71 10.09
C GLU A 28 8.18 14.20 10.05
N VAL A 29 6.94 13.73 10.24
CA VAL A 29 6.53 12.33 9.99
C VAL A 29 5.64 12.31 8.76
N ARG A 30 6.02 11.50 7.76
CA ARG A 30 5.31 11.38 6.49
C ARG A 30 4.42 10.15 6.52
N VAL A 31 3.12 10.33 6.37
CA VAL A 31 2.11 9.28 6.55
C VAL A 31 1.30 9.08 5.26
N ALA A 32 1.25 7.86 4.76
CA ALA A 32 0.34 7.48 3.69
C ALA A 32 -1.06 7.20 4.25
N TYR A 33 -2.08 7.57 3.50
CA TYR A 33 -3.46 7.20 3.79
C TYR A 33 -4.25 6.99 2.50
N PHE A 34 -5.45 6.41 2.64
CA PHE A 34 -6.40 6.21 1.56
C PHE A 34 -7.66 7.02 1.87
N LEU A 35 -7.94 8.05 1.04
CA LEU A 35 -9.00 9.02 1.32
C LEU A 35 -10.39 8.39 1.32
N GLU A 36 -10.63 7.48 0.39
CA GLU A 36 -11.95 6.87 0.18
C GLU A 36 -12.34 5.86 1.27
N TRP A 37 -11.42 5.57 2.17
CA TRP A 37 -11.67 4.70 3.31
C TRP A 37 -11.85 5.53 4.57
N PRO A 38 -13.08 5.66 5.12
CA PRO A 38 -13.34 6.46 6.30
C PRO A 38 -12.69 5.81 7.54
N SER A 39 -11.53 6.28 7.90
CA SER A 39 -10.74 5.79 9.03
C SER A 39 -10.41 6.92 10.02
N PRO A 40 -10.06 6.60 11.28
CA PRO A 40 -9.84 7.59 12.34
C PRO A 40 -8.80 8.66 12.03
N ASN A 41 -7.86 8.40 11.10
CA ASN A 41 -6.88 9.39 10.68
C ASN A 41 -7.50 10.64 10.04
N LEU A 42 -8.70 10.56 9.45
CA LEU A 42 -9.38 11.74 8.88
C LEU A 42 -9.71 12.77 9.95
N GLU A 43 -10.08 12.32 11.15
CA GLU A 43 -10.28 13.21 12.30
C GLU A 43 -8.94 13.87 12.73
N ASP A 44 -7.87 13.08 12.79
CA ASP A 44 -6.55 13.58 13.17
C ASP A 44 -6.01 14.63 12.19
N MET A 45 -6.24 14.44 10.89
CA MET A 45 -5.86 15.41 9.85
C MET A 45 -6.46 16.80 10.13
N GLN A 46 -7.67 16.86 10.70
CA GLN A 46 -8.33 18.09 11.09
C GLN A 46 -7.82 18.62 12.45
N LYS A 47 -7.74 17.74 13.44
CA LYS A 47 -7.41 18.13 14.84
C LYS A 47 -5.91 18.19 15.11
N LYS A 48 -5.06 17.60 14.24
CA LYS A 48 -3.59 17.54 14.35
C LYS A 48 -3.12 16.91 15.67
N ASN A 49 -3.82 15.90 16.17
CA ASN A 49 -3.50 15.27 17.45
C ASN A 49 -2.16 14.54 17.41
N PHE A 50 -1.84 13.85 16.29
CA PHE A 50 -0.55 13.16 16.14
C PHE A 50 0.60 14.16 16.11
N ALA A 51 0.47 15.25 15.37
CA ALA A 51 1.50 16.29 15.36
C ALA A 51 1.74 16.90 16.75
N LYS A 52 0.66 17.12 17.53
CA LYS A 52 0.77 17.61 18.91
C LYS A 52 1.44 16.58 19.82
N ALA A 53 1.08 15.31 19.71
CA ALA A 53 1.64 14.23 20.53
C ALA A 53 3.11 13.94 20.21
N LEU A 54 3.50 14.04 18.94
CA LEU A 54 4.86 13.74 18.47
C LEU A 54 5.80 14.96 18.60
N GLY A 55 5.25 16.16 18.71
CA GLY A 55 6.05 17.40 18.76
C GLY A 55 6.68 17.78 17.40
N VAL A 56 6.27 17.12 16.32
CA VAL A 56 6.73 17.39 14.94
C VAL A 56 5.54 17.41 13.97
N PRO A 57 5.65 18.11 12.83
CA PRO A 57 4.61 18.08 11.80
C PRO A 57 4.33 16.65 11.31
N VAL A 58 3.07 16.37 10.97
CA VAL A 58 2.66 15.14 10.27
C VAL A 58 2.18 15.54 8.88
N LYS A 59 2.86 15.01 7.86
CA LYS A 59 2.51 15.21 6.46
C LYS A 59 1.74 14.00 5.95
N TRP A 60 0.50 14.22 5.55
CA TRP A 60 -0.38 13.20 5.01
C TRP A 60 -0.34 13.19 3.48
N THR A 61 -0.18 12.01 2.87
CA THR A 61 -0.20 11.82 1.42
C THR A 61 -1.22 10.75 1.06
N ASN A 62 -2.18 11.09 0.19
CA ASN A 62 -3.18 10.15 -0.30
C ASN A 62 -2.59 9.21 -1.35
N PHE A 63 -2.99 7.95 -1.31
CA PHE A 63 -2.66 6.92 -2.29
C PHE A 63 -3.91 6.18 -2.74
N THR A 64 -3.89 5.64 -3.95
CA THR A 64 -5.02 4.92 -4.55
C THR A 64 -5.10 3.46 -4.10
N ASN A 65 -3.98 2.88 -3.66
CA ASN A 65 -3.93 1.49 -3.20
C ASN A 65 -2.71 1.22 -2.30
N GLY A 66 -2.72 0.07 -1.61
CA GLY A 66 -1.67 -0.30 -0.66
C GLY A 66 -0.34 -0.72 -1.32
N GLY A 67 -0.34 -1.10 -2.59
CA GLY A 67 0.89 -1.37 -3.35
C GLY A 67 1.69 -0.08 -3.53
N ALA A 68 1.05 0.98 -4.01
CA ALA A 68 1.65 2.29 -4.15
C ALA A 68 2.19 2.86 -2.82
N MET A 69 1.49 2.60 -1.69
CA MET A 69 2.01 2.94 -0.36
C MET A 69 3.29 2.17 -0.02
N THR A 70 3.35 0.89 -0.36
CA THR A 70 4.56 0.07 -0.15
C THR A 70 5.73 0.62 -0.96
N ASP A 71 5.52 0.93 -2.22
CA ASP A 71 6.56 1.47 -3.11
C ASP A 71 7.10 2.79 -2.58
N ALA A 72 6.22 3.68 -2.13
CA ALA A 72 6.62 4.95 -1.53
C ALA A 72 7.39 4.78 -0.20
N MET A 73 7.04 3.78 0.62
CA MET A 73 7.82 3.42 1.81
C MET A 73 9.22 2.92 1.45
N LEU A 74 9.33 2.06 0.44
CA LEU A 74 10.62 1.52 -0.02
C LEU A 74 11.50 2.59 -0.68
N ALA A 75 10.89 3.58 -1.34
CA ALA A 75 11.57 4.75 -1.89
C ALA A 75 12.03 5.73 -0.80
N GLY A 76 11.54 5.59 0.43
CA GLY A 76 11.83 6.51 1.52
C GLY A 76 11.01 7.80 1.48
N ASP A 77 9.91 7.83 0.73
CA ASP A 77 9.01 9.00 0.62
C ASP A 77 8.02 9.07 1.78
N ILE A 78 7.75 7.95 2.44
CA ILE A 78 6.83 7.81 3.57
C ILE A 78 7.49 7.03 4.71
N ASP A 79 7.13 7.37 5.93
CA ASP A 79 7.61 6.72 7.15
C ASP A 79 6.58 5.71 7.69
N ILE A 80 5.28 6.01 7.54
CA ILE A 80 4.17 5.21 8.05
C ILE A 80 3.08 5.09 6.98
N SER A 81 2.58 3.89 6.75
CA SER A 81 1.38 3.65 5.96
C SER A 81 0.22 3.33 6.91
N TYR A 82 -0.71 4.29 7.05
CA TYR A 82 -1.81 4.17 8.03
C TYR A 82 -2.94 3.27 7.56
N SER A 83 -3.28 3.33 6.28
CA SER A 83 -4.47 2.64 5.72
C SER A 83 -4.09 1.48 4.79
N GLN A 84 -2.89 0.95 4.88
CA GLN A 84 -2.49 -0.18 4.05
C GLN A 84 -3.30 -1.43 4.41
N GLY A 85 -3.94 -2.05 3.42
CA GLY A 85 -4.70 -3.27 3.61
C GLY A 85 -3.81 -4.48 3.93
N LEU A 86 -4.42 -5.53 4.50
CA LEU A 86 -3.70 -6.74 4.89
C LEU A 86 -3.02 -7.44 3.69
N VAL A 87 -3.69 -7.53 2.54
CA VAL A 87 -3.14 -8.21 1.36
C VAL A 87 -1.89 -7.51 0.81
N PRO A 88 -1.88 -6.19 0.56
CA PRO A 88 -0.66 -5.48 0.17
C PRO A 88 0.48 -5.65 1.19
N PHE A 89 0.18 -5.61 2.48
CA PHE A 89 1.17 -5.84 3.53
C PHE A 89 1.77 -7.26 3.45
N ILE A 90 0.92 -8.30 3.31
CA ILE A 90 1.39 -9.69 3.18
C ILE A 90 2.26 -9.85 1.92
N ASN A 91 1.88 -9.25 0.79
CA ASN A 91 2.66 -9.30 -0.44
C ASN A 91 4.04 -8.64 -0.26
N ALA A 92 4.11 -7.49 0.41
CA ALA A 92 5.35 -6.83 0.72
C ALA A 92 6.25 -7.70 1.61
N VAL A 93 5.70 -8.32 2.66
CA VAL A 93 6.45 -9.22 3.56
C VAL A 93 6.94 -10.47 2.82
N LYS A 94 6.11 -11.09 1.97
CA LYS A 94 6.52 -12.22 1.11
C LYS A 94 7.68 -11.85 0.17
N SER A 95 7.69 -10.61 -0.31
CA SER A 95 8.76 -10.05 -1.14
C SER A 95 9.98 -9.59 -0.32
N LYS A 96 10.00 -9.87 1.00
CA LYS A 96 11.08 -9.50 1.93
C LYS A 96 11.31 -7.98 2.04
N ALA A 97 10.26 -7.18 1.81
CA ALA A 97 10.33 -5.74 2.04
C ALA A 97 10.64 -5.45 3.52
N PRO A 98 11.54 -4.51 3.84
CA PRO A 98 11.97 -4.21 5.20
C PRO A 98 10.94 -3.32 5.93
N ILE A 99 9.68 -3.75 5.93
CA ILE A 99 8.56 -3.08 6.60
C ILE A 99 8.05 -3.90 7.79
N LYS A 100 7.39 -3.25 8.72
CA LYS A 100 6.86 -3.88 9.94
C LYS A 100 5.41 -3.46 10.15
N LEU A 101 4.56 -4.40 10.55
CA LEU A 101 3.27 -4.07 11.16
C LEU A 101 3.53 -3.56 12.58
N VAL A 102 3.05 -2.36 12.88
CA VAL A 102 3.20 -1.74 14.20
C VAL A 102 1.90 -1.79 14.99
N ASP A 103 0.75 -1.70 14.30
CA ASP A 103 -0.57 -1.79 14.92
C ASP A 103 -1.65 -2.07 13.86
N ILE A 104 -2.86 -2.43 14.32
CA ILE A 104 -4.07 -2.57 13.49
C ILE A 104 -4.93 -1.34 13.76
N ALA A 105 -4.90 -0.40 12.82
CA ALA A 105 -5.62 0.86 12.96
C ALA A 105 -7.15 0.69 12.90
N MET A 106 -7.65 -0.32 12.17
CA MET A 106 -9.08 -0.56 11.98
C MET A 106 -9.37 -1.98 11.52
N GLU A 107 -10.46 -2.54 11.99
CA GLU A 107 -11.09 -3.76 11.46
C GLU A 107 -12.44 -3.41 10.85
N TYR A 108 -12.83 -4.09 9.79
CA TYR A 108 -14.13 -3.91 9.13
C TYR A 108 -14.69 -5.25 8.66
N GLY A 109 -16.01 -5.30 8.53
CA GLY A 109 -16.72 -6.50 8.08
C GLY A 109 -16.62 -6.71 6.56
N MET A 110 -17.19 -7.82 6.10
CA MET A 110 -17.12 -8.30 4.71
C MET A 110 -17.70 -7.35 3.64
N GLY A 111 -18.45 -6.31 4.03
CA GLY A 111 -19.09 -5.38 3.09
C GLY A 111 -18.19 -4.29 2.51
N GLY A 112 -16.92 -4.24 2.92
CA GLY A 112 -16.00 -3.18 2.47
C GLY A 112 -15.32 -3.44 1.12
N THR A 113 -15.56 -4.60 0.50
CA THR A 113 -15.01 -4.98 -0.80
C THR A 113 -16.03 -5.82 -1.54
N THR A 114 -16.37 -5.41 -2.75
CA THR A 114 -17.38 -6.08 -3.58
C THR A 114 -16.92 -6.17 -5.03
N CYS A 115 -17.40 -7.19 -5.75
CA CYS A 115 -17.30 -7.26 -7.19
C CYS A 115 -18.72 -7.17 -7.77
N VAL A 116 -18.94 -6.24 -8.67
CA VAL A 116 -20.26 -5.95 -9.25
C VAL A 116 -20.23 -6.06 -10.76
N THR A 117 -21.31 -6.56 -11.35
CA THR A 117 -21.50 -6.59 -12.81
C THR A 117 -22.43 -5.45 -13.23
N SER A 118 -22.28 -4.96 -14.46
CA SER A 118 -23.24 -3.99 -15.00
C SER A 118 -24.59 -4.69 -15.27
N ASN A 119 -25.68 -4.00 -15.01
CA ASN A 119 -27.03 -4.52 -15.36
C ASN A 119 -27.17 -4.82 -16.86
N ALA A 120 -26.50 -4.05 -17.71
CA ALA A 120 -26.50 -4.24 -19.15
C ALA A 120 -25.84 -5.54 -19.61
N SER A 121 -24.93 -6.11 -18.80
CA SER A 121 -24.29 -7.40 -19.11
C SER A 121 -25.24 -8.59 -18.98
N GLY A 122 -26.30 -8.47 -18.19
CA GLY A 122 -27.19 -9.59 -17.85
C GLY A 122 -26.53 -10.68 -16.99
N ILE A 123 -25.26 -10.48 -16.60
CA ILE A 123 -24.50 -11.47 -15.81
C ILE A 123 -24.88 -11.33 -14.33
N THR A 124 -25.23 -12.46 -13.75
CA THR A 124 -25.61 -12.60 -12.36
C THR A 124 -24.83 -13.76 -11.74
N LYS A 125 -25.00 -13.98 -10.45
CA LYS A 125 -24.40 -15.15 -9.79
C LYS A 125 -24.82 -16.49 -10.45
N ALA A 126 -26.00 -16.59 -11.04
CA ALA A 126 -26.51 -17.82 -11.62
C ALA A 126 -25.86 -18.20 -12.94
N ASN A 127 -25.36 -17.22 -13.70
CA ASN A 127 -24.71 -17.40 -15.00
C ASN A 127 -23.29 -16.80 -15.02
N ALA A 128 -22.61 -16.78 -13.88
CA ALA A 128 -21.31 -16.11 -13.72
C ALA A 128 -20.20 -16.68 -14.61
N THR A 129 -20.33 -17.91 -15.14
CA THR A 129 -19.42 -18.48 -16.14
C THR A 129 -19.41 -17.68 -17.45
N GLU A 130 -20.42 -16.86 -17.71
CA GLU A 130 -20.45 -15.94 -18.86
C GLU A 130 -19.43 -14.78 -18.74
N LEU A 131 -18.80 -14.61 -17.57
CA LEU A 131 -17.63 -13.73 -17.40
C LEU A 131 -16.39 -14.22 -18.15
N GLU A 132 -16.31 -15.54 -18.46
CA GLU A 132 -15.21 -16.09 -19.25
C GLU A 132 -15.17 -15.43 -20.64
N GLY A 133 -14.00 -14.94 -21.04
CA GLY A 133 -13.79 -14.17 -22.26
C GLY A 133 -14.20 -12.69 -22.18
N LYS A 134 -14.65 -12.21 -21.04
CA LYS A 134 -15.03 -10.79 -20.83
C LYS A 134 -13.93 -10.02 -20.14
N LYS A 135 -13.98 -8.69 -20.32
CA LYS A 135 -13.11 -7.74 -19.61
C LYS A 135 -13.63 -7.49 -18.20
N VAL A 136 -12.77 -7.65 -17.23
CA VAL A 136 -13.07 -7.49 -15.79
C VAL A 136 -12.02 -6.59 -15.16
N ALA A 137 -12.43 -5.51 -14.51
CA ALA A 137 -11.55 -4.60 -13.79
C ALA A 137 -11.29 -5.13 -12.38
N VAL A 138 -10.02 -5.33 -12.02
CA VAL A 138 -9.62 -5.82 -10.70
C VAL A 138 -8.40 -5.04 -10.21
N PRO A 139 -8.44 -4.43 -9.02
CA PRO A 139 -7.26 -3.82 -8.42
C PRO A 139 -6.34 -4.92 -7.86
N LEU A 140 -5.38 -5.33 -8.69
CA LEU A 140 -4.47 -6.44 -8.41
C LEU A 140 -3.59 -6.18 -7.17
N GLY A 141 -3.23 -7.24 -6.46
CA GLY A 141 -2.42 -7.16 -5.25
C GLY A 141 -3.18 -6.65 -4.01
N THR A 142 -4.49 -6.46 -4.10
CA THR A 142 -5.35 -5.93 -3.03
C THR A 142 -6.31 -6.97 -2.47
N MET A 143 -7.08 -6.60 -1.44
CA MET A 143 -8.17 -7.42 -0.92
C MET A 143 -9.25 -7.68 -1.98
N ALA A 144 -9.47 -6.74 -2.93
CA ALA A 144 -10.46 -6.93 -3.98
C ALA A 144 -10.08 -8.06 -4.94
N GLU A 145 -8.81 -8.23 -5.26
CA GLU A 145 -8.36 -9.40 -6.02
C GLU A 145 -8.62 -10.70 -5.26
N TYR A 146 -8.30 -10.73 -3.97
CA TYR A 146 -8.56 -11.91 -3.15
C TYR A 146 -10.06 -12.26 -3.12
N VAL A 147 -10.93 -11.27 -2.90
CA VAL A 147 -12.39 -11.46 -2.91
C VAL A 147 -12.88 -11.92 -4.28
N PHE A 148 -12.33 -11.34 -5.36
CA PHE A 148 -12.62 -11.78 -6.73
C PHE A 148 -12.28 -13.27 -6.92
N ASP A 149 -11.06 -13.67 -6.56
CA ASP A 149 -10.59 -15.04 -6.73
C ASP A 149 -11.46 -16.05 -5.96
N GLU A 150 -11.78 -15.75 -4.71
CA GLU A 150 -12.64 -16.60 -3.91
C GLU A 150 -14.08 -16.63 -4.45
N SER A 151 -14.59 -15.49 -4.93
CA SER A 151 -15.91 -15.43 -5.54
C SER A 151 -16.00 -16.25 -6.82
N MET A 152 -15.00 -16.20 -7.70
CA MET A 152 -14.96 -16.98 -8.94
C MET A 152 -14.95 -18.49 -8.66
N LYS A 153 -14.22 -18.93 -7.64
CA LYS A 153 -14.26 -20.34 -7.19
C LYS A 153 -15.65 -20.77 -6.74
N VAL A 154 -16.35 -19.91 -5.97
CA VAL A 154 -17.69 -20.20 -5.47
C VAL A 154 -18.73 -20.30 -6.58
N VAL A 155 -18.63 -19.45 -7.61
CA VAL A 155 -19.58 -19.44 -8.74
C VAL A 155 -19.15 -20.35 -9.89
N GLY A 156 -18.00 -21.02 -9.79
CA GLY A 156 -17.50 -21.97 -10.77
C GLY A 156 -16.99 -21.35 -12.08
N ALA A 157 -16.63 -20.06 -12.06
CA ALA A 157 -16.06 -19.35 -13.19
C ALA A 157 -14.52 -19.36 -13.13
N ASP A 158 -13.87 -19.60 -14.26
CA ASP A 158 -12.42 -19.67 -14.35
C ASP A 158 -11.82 -18.29 -14.64
N ARG A 159 -11.15 -17.69 -13.62
CA ARG A 159 -10.48 -16.38 -13.76
C ARG A 159 -9.45 -16.37 -14.91
N ASN A 160 -8.80 -17.49 -15.19
CA ASN A 160 -7.76 -17.56 -16.21
C ASN A 160 -8.31 -17.44 -17.65
N LYS A 161 -9.62 -17.57 -17.81
CA LYS A 161 -10.32 -17.37 -19.08
C LYS A 161 -10.90 -15.95 -19.22
N MET A 162 -10.70 -15.08 -18.24
CA MET A 162 -11.18 -13.71 -18.26
C MET A 162 -10.07 -12.76 -18.71
N ASP A 163 -10.42 -11.65 -19.34
CA ASP A 163 -9.51 -10.55 -19.64
C ASP A 163 -9.47 -9.61 -18.42
N ILE A 164 -8.55 -9.90 -17.49
CA ILE A 164 -8.42 -9.15 -16.23
C ILE A 164 -7.57 -7.91 -16.49
N ILE A 165 -8.16 -6.73 -16.26
CA ILE A 165 -7.52 -5.44 -16.45
C ILE A 165 -7.24 -4.83 -15.07
N GLN A 166 -5.96 -4.50 -14.82
CA GLN A 166 -5.58 -3.74 -13.64
C GLN A 166 -6.21 -2.35 -13.70
N MET A 167 -7.06 -2.06 -12.74
CA MET A 167 -7.66 -0.73 -12.53
C MET A 167 -7.83 -0.47 -11.04
N ASP A 168 -7.54 0.74 -10.61
CA ASP A 168 -7.90 1.18 -9.27
C ASP A 168 -9.44 1.33 -9.15
N PRO A 169 -10.02 1.32 -7.95
CA PRO A 169 -11.48 1.28 -7.77
C PRO A 169 -12.25 2.36 -8.52
N GLU A 170 -11.76 3.60 -8.52
CA GLU A 170 -12.38 4.72 -9.24
C GLU A 170 -12.38 4.50 -10.76
N GLU A 171 -11.25 4.06 -11.31
CA GLU A 171 -11.11 3.73 -12.73
C GLU A 171 -12.02 2.56 -13.12
N GLY A 172 -12.04 1.50 -12.28
CA GLY A 172 -12.89 0.32 -12.49
C GLY A 172 -14.38 0.66 -12.46
N ALA A 173 -14.80 1.54 -11.53
CA ALA A 173 -16.18 2.02 -11.47
C ALA A 173 -16.55 2.83 -12.74
N ALA A 174 -15.68 3.72 -13.19
CA ALA A 174 -15.88 4.49 -14.42
C ALA A 174 -15.95 3.58 -15.66
N ALA A 175 -15.05 2.60 -15.77
CA ALA A 175 -15.04 1.62 -16.86
C ALA A 175 -16.28 0.72 -16.88
N LEU A 176 -16.83 0.40 -15.70
CA LEU A 176 -18.08 -0.35 -15.60
C LEU A 176 -19.28 0.49 -16.08
N VAL A 177 -19.32 1.76 -15.73
CA VAL A 177 -20.39 2.69 -16.16
C VAL A 177 -20.32 2.97 -17.67
N SER A 178 -19.12 3.13 -18.23
CA SER A 178 -18.94 3.32 -19.69
C SER A 178 -19.22 2.05 -20.50
N GLY A 179 -19.18 0.87 -19.86
CA GLY A 179 -19.32 -0.43 -20.56
C GLY A 179 -18.00 -0.97 -21.13
N ASP A 180 -16.87 -0.39 -20.78
CA ASP A 180 -15.53 -0.89 -21.18
C ASP A 180 -15.18 -2.22 -20.53
N VAL A 181 -15.75 -2.46 -19.33
CA VAL A 181 -15.71 -3.73 -18.62
C VAL A 181 -17.12 -4.18 -18.22
N VAL A 182 -17.34 -5.47 -18.07
CA VAL A 182 -18.65 -6.02 -17.65
C VAL A 182 -18.75 -6.21 -16.14
N MET A 183 -17.62 -6.24 -15.47
CA MET A 183 -17.50 -6.40 -14.01
C MET A 183 -16.37 -5.55 -13.49
N ALA A 184 -16.53 -4.98 -12.29
CA ALA A 184 -15.46 -4.32 -11.56
C ALA A 184 -15.46 -4.77 -10.10
N CYS A 185 -14.27 -5.00 -9.55
CA CYS A 185 -14.06 -5.24 -8.13
C CYS A 185 -13.62 -3.94 -7.46
N LEU A 186 -14.30 -3.56 -6.39
CA LEU A 186 -14.23 -2.23 -5.80
C LEU A 186 -14.02 -2.34 -4.29
N PHE A 187 -13.48 -1.29 -3.69
CA PHE A 187 -13.41 -1.10 -2.25
C PHE A 187 -13.49 0.39 -1.91
N GLY A 188 -13.71 0.69 -0.62
CA GLY A 188 -13.86 2.07 -0.16
C GLY A 188 -15.18 2.70 -0.60
N GLY A 189 -15.17 3.99 -0.86
CA GLY A 189 -16.34 4.76 -1.26
C GLY A 189 -16.91 4.41 -2.63
N ASN A 190 -16.20 3.62 -3.42
CA ASN A 190 -16.64 3.16 -4.75
C ASN A 190 -17.31 1.77 -4.74
N SER A 191 -17.43 1.14 -3.57
CA SER A 191 -18.05 -0.20 -3.42
C SER A 191 -19.54 -0.16 -3.16
#